data_b73b65a325a52762416b21618ec0b2f8
#
_entry.id   b73b65a325a52762416b21618ec0b2f8
#
_cell.length_a   1.000
_cell.length_b   1.000
_cell.length_c   1.000
_cell.angle_alpha   90.00
_cell.angle_beta   90.00
_cell.angle_gamma   90.00
#
_symmetry.space_group_name_H-M   'P 1'
#
loop_
_entity.id
_entity.type
_entity.pdbx_description
1 polymer ?
#
loop_
_entity_poly.entity_id
_entity_poly.type
_entity_poly.pdbx_seq_one_letter_code
_entity_poly.pdbx_strand_id
1 'polypeptide(L)'
;SWTSCSSYLEENPKDRLDEETAYSTLSDVQKNGVLSLYNYVGGYVDSQGLQGTGRGIYDLNTFTTDEAIMPTRGGDWYDGGFWQGLYLHRWGVNNEAIYATWEYLYRTVILCNGSLERIQDFAEKHPKENVADCVAEVRALRAMFYYYIMDLFGSVPLIEKSNPEVEDIVQEKRSKVFNFIVKELAESSSLLSKERSNQPGVYYGRMTQPVVWFLLAKLALNAEVYTDDDWTDGSRPDGKSIFFEVEGQRLNAWQTVNYYCEKITAAGYTLEKDYTANFAVFNESSEENIFVIPMSKTLYTNQF
;
A
#
# COMPACT_ATOMS: atom_id res chain seq x y z
N SER A 1 -22.45 25.34 50.82
CA SER A 1 -22.20 25.51 49.36
C SER A 1 -21.02 24.61 48.97
N TRP A 2 -21.37 23.60 48.14
CA TRP A 2 -20.37 22.68 47.59
C TRP A 2 -20.01 23.23 46.21
N THR A 3 -18.90 23.89 46.08
CA THR A 3 -18.26 24.21 44.81
C THR A 3 -17.39 23.00 44.41
N SER A 4 -17.92 22.17 43.53
CA SER A 4 -17.19 21.11 42.88
C SER A 4 -16.15 21.72 41.94
N CYS A 5 -14.87 21.37 42.10
CA CYS A 5 -13.81 21.71 41.17
C CYS A 5 -13.99 20.88 39.88
N SER A 6 -14.77 21.38 38.92
CA SER A 6 -14.96 20.78 37.63
C SER A 6 -13.72 20.90 36.70
N SER A 7 -12.81 21.80 37.00
CA SER A 7 -11.58 22.01 36.22
C SER A 7 -10.48 20.96 36.44
N TYR A 8 -10.64 20.04 37.40
CA TYR A 8 -9.64 18.97 37.67
C TYR A 8 -9.85 17.71 36.84
N LEU A 9 -10.94 17.66 36.05
CA LEU A 9 -11.27 16.51 35.17
C LEU A 9 -11.13 16.83 33.67
N GLU A 10 -10.68 18.02 33.33
CA GLU A 10 -10.24 18.30 31.97
C GLU A 10 -8.77 17.85 31.82
N GLU A 11 -8.59 16.59 31.47
CA GLU A 11 -7.31 16.12 30.93
C GLU A 11 -7.05 16.86 29.60
N ASN A 12 -6.29 17.93 29.67
CA ASN A 12 -5.57 18.45 28.51
C ASN A 12 -4.22 17.69 28.43
N PRO A 13 -4.12 16.63 27.64
CA PRO A 13 -2.83 15.97 27.44
C PRO A 13 -1.94 16.95 26.70
N LYS A 14 -0.94 17.49 27.41
CA LYS A 14 0.06 18.44 26.87
C LYS A 14 0.92 17.86 25.75
N ASP A 15 0.73 16.57 25.40
CA ASP A 15 1.49 15.83 24.38
C ASP A 15 0.68 15.50 23.12
N ARG A 16 -0.60 15.83 23.04
CA ARG A 16 -1.35 15.81 21.79
C ARG A 16 -1.31 17.20 21.17
N LEU A 17 -0.62 17.31 20.04
CA LEU A 17 -0.86 18.43 19.12
C LEU A 17 -2.37 18.48 18.89
N ASP A 18 -2.98 19.61 19.25
CA ASP A 18 -4.38 19.87 18.95
C ASP A 18 -4.57 19.69 17.44
N GLU A 19 -5.61 19.00 17.04
CA GLU A 19 -5.85 18.63 15.63
C GLU A 19 -5.89 19.88 14.74
N GLU A 20 -6.40 21.01 15.26
CA GLU A 20 -6.35 22.30 14.56
C GLU A 20 -4.93 22.82 14.36
N THR A 21 -4.02 22.61 15.31
CA THR A 21 -2.62 23.06 15.23
C THR A 21 -1.83 22.17 14.26
N ALA A 22 -2.16 20.86 14.20
CA ALA A 22 -1.46 19.89 13.36
C ALA A 22 -1.72 20.07 11.86
N TYR A 23 -2.74 20.84 11.47
CA TYR A 23 -3.16 21.09 10.08
C TYR A 23 -3.43 22.58 9.83
N SER A 24 -2.62 23.47 10.39
CA SER A 24 -2.82 24.92 10.29
C SER A 24 -2.22 25.54 9.04
N THR A 25 -1.23 24.90 8.42
CA THR A 25 -0.55 25.36 7.20
C THR A 25 -0.45 24.25 6.15
N LEU A 26 -0.21 24.61 4.88
CA LEU A 26 0.06 23.64 3.83
C LEU A 26 1.28 22.76 4.18
N SER A 27 2.30 23.31 4.80
CA SER A 27 3.46 22.54 5.27
C SER A 27 3.08 21.50 6.33
N ASP A 28 2.16 21.83 7.23
CA ASP A 28 1.65 20.87 8.22
C ASP A 28 0.85 19.76 7.55
N VAL A 29 0.04 20.09 6.55
CA VAL A 29 -0.69 19.12 5.73
C VAL A 29 0.25 18.15 5.05
N GLN A 30 1.31 18.65 4.41
CA GLN A 30 2.33 17.82 3.77
C GLN A 30 3.03 16.91 4.77
N LYS A 31 3.43 17.42 5.92
CA LYS A 31 4.15 16.68 6.94
C LYS A 31 3.25 15.66 7.66
N ASN A 32 2.13 16.12 8.19
CA ASN A 32 1.27 15.33 9.07
C ASN A 32 0.21 14.53 8.31
N GLY A 33 -0.25 15.01 7.15
CA GLY A 33 -1.26 14.37 6.33
C GLY A 33 -0.71 13.42 5.28
N VAL A 34 0.53 13.65 4.81
CA VAL A 34 1.13 12.83 3.74
C VAL A 34 2.34 12.07 4.25
N LEU A 35 3.40 12.77 4.66
CA LEU A 35 4.69 12.13 4.96
C LEU A 35 4.62 11.20 6.17
N SER A 36 3.78 11.49 7.16
CA SER A 36 3.58 10.64 8.33
C SER A 36 3.08 9.23 7.97
N LEU A 37 2.36 9.07 6.86
CA LEU A 37 1.83 7.78 6.43
C LEU A 37 2.94 6.81 6.01
N TYR A 38 4.06 7.31 5.51
CA TYR A 38 5.19 6.48 5.11
C TYR A 38 5.86 5.75 6.29
N ASN A 39 5.63 6.21 7.53
CA ASN A 39 6.07 5.48 8.71
C ASN A 39 5.42 4.09 8.85
N TYR A 40 4.28 3.88 8.18
CA TYR A 40 3.54 2.61 8.20
C TYR A 40 3.87 1.72 7.01
N VAL A 41 4.48 2.24 5.97
CA VAL A 41 4.81 1.47 4.75
C VAL A 41 5.87 0.41 5.03
N GLY A 42 6.92 0.77 5.76
CA GLY A 42 7.99 -0.15 6.15
C GLY A 42 7.71 -0.97 7.40
N GLY A 43 6.62 -0.72 8.08
CA GLY A 43 6.18 -1.50 9.23
C GLY A 43 5.65 -0.65 10.36
N TYR A 44 4.62 -1.17 10.99
CA TYR A 44 3.96 -0.55 12.14
C TYR A 44 4.43 -1.15 13.46
N VAL A 45 4.65 -2.45 13.46
CA VAL A 45 5.23 -3.24 14.55
C VAL A 45 6.22 -4.22 13.94
N ASP A 46 7.01 -4.87 14.77
CA ASP A 46 7.94 -5.90 14.32
C ASP A 46 7.25 -6.89 13.38
N SER A 47 7.88 -7.22 12.29
CA SER A 47 7.41 -8.15 11.27
C SER A 47 6.23 -7.67 10.42
N GLN A 48 5.66 -6.51 10.68
CA GLN A 48 4.58 -5.94 9.88
C GLN A 48 5.09 -4.81 9.00
N GLY A 49 5.00 -4.98 7.70
CA GLY A 49 5.40 -4.03 6.67
C GLY A 49 5.15 -4.61 5.29
N LEU A 50 5.23 -3.82 4.23
CA LEU A 50 5.01 -4.32 2.86
C LEU A 50 6.06 -5.38 2.44
N GLN A 51 7.25 -5.34 3.03
CA GLN A 51 8.30 -6.34 2.84
C GLN A 51 8.40 -7.36 3.99
N GLY A 52 7.40 -7.41 4.89
CA GLY A 52 7.46 -8.22 6.10
C GLY A 52 7.77 -9.70 5.83
N THR A 53 8.89 -10.18 6.38
CA THR A 53 9.40 -11.55 6.26
C THR A 53 9.17 -12.36 7.53
N GLY A 54 8.79 -11.75 8.64
CA GLY A 54 8.46 -12.43 9.88
C GLY A 54 7.01 -12.89 9.92
N ARG A 55 6.62 -13.81 9.02
CA ARG A 55 5.23 -14.28 8.83
C ARG A 55 4.28 -13.19 8.32
N GLY A 56 4.83 -12.23 7.57
CA GLY A 56 4.09 -11.14 6.96
C GLY A 56 3.82 -11.35 5.47
N ILE A 57 3.65 -10.24 4.74
CA ILE A 57 3.23 -10.23 3.34
C ILE A 57 4.17 -11.05 2.45
N TYR A 58 5.49 -10.88 2.62
CA TYR A 58 6.47 -11.60 1.81
C TYR A 58 6.35 -13.12 2.00
N ASP A 59 6.28 -13.58 3.24
CA ASP A 59 6.18 -15.00 3.55
C ASP A 59 4.86 -15.60 3.06
N LEU A 60 3.75 -14.87 3.25
CA LEU A 60 2.45 -15.31 2.77
C LEU A 60 2.42 -15.43 1.24
N ASN A 61 3.05 -14.51 0.51
CA ASN A 61 3.14 -14.58 -0.95
C ASN A 61 4.10 -15.68 -1.44
N THR A 62 5.18 -15.95 -0.70
CA THR A 62 6.22 -16.90 -1.13
C THR A 62 5.86 -18.33 -0.79
N PHE A 63 5.49 -18.62 0.47
CA PHE A 63 5.30 -19.99 0.97
C PHE A 63 3.92 -20.59 0.69
N THR A 64 3.00 -19.82 0.11
CA THR A 64 1.73 -20.33 -0.42
C THR A 64 1.82 -20.74 -1.89
N THR A 65 2.99 -20.59 -2.50
CA THR A 65 3.24 -20.94 -3.90
C THR A 65 4.14 -22.18 -3.99
N ASP A 66 4.42 -22.63 -5.21
CA ASP A 66 5.41 -23.67 -5.52
C ASP A 66 6.84 -23.13 -5.70
N GLU A 67 7.03 -21.82 -5.49
CA GLU A 67 8.33 -21.15 -5.58
C GLU A 67 9.29 -21.57 -4.48
N ALA A 68 8.79 -21.71 -3.23
CA ALA A 68 9.61 -22.04 -2.09
C ALA A 68 8.85 -22.85 -1.04
N ILE A 69 9.59 -23.68 -0.32
CA ILE A 69 9.09 -24.45 0.84
C ILE A 69 10.05 -24.29 2.01
N MET A 70 9.51 -24.21 3.22
CA MET A 70 10.28 -24.23 4.45
C MET A 70 10.29 -25.66 5.02
N PRO A 71 11.38 -26.45 4.82
CA PRO A 71 11.45 -27.81 5.31
C PRO A 71 11.74 -27.83 6.81
N THR A 72 11.08 -28.72 7.53
CA THR A 72 11.44 -29.03 8.92
C THR A 72 12.73 -29.85 8.95
N ARG A 73 13.71 -29.41 9.73
CA ARG A 73 14.99 -30.10 9.93
C ARG A 73 15.17 -30.46 11.41
N GLY A 74 14.99 -31.72 11.73
CA GLY A 74 14.90 -32.14 13.14
C GLY A 74 13.67 -31.54 13.80
N GLY A 75 13.87 -30.74 14.87
CA GLY A 75 12.80 -29.95 15.49
C GLY A 75 12.71 -28.51 14.99
N ASP A 76 13.63 -28.10 14.11
CA ASP A 76 13.75 -26.74 13.65
C ASP A 76 12.78 -26.42 12.51
N TRP A 77 12.24 -25.20 12.48
CA TRP A 77 11.26 -24.74 11.49
C TRP A 77 9.95 -25.53 11.42
N TYR A 78 9.63 -26.28 12.47
CA TYR A 78 8.32 -26.91 12.56
C TYR A 78 7.22 -25.88 12.89
N ASP A 79 7.46 -25.03 13.88
CA ASP A 79 6.58 -23.93 14.29
C ASP A 79 5.09 -24.32 14.39
N GLY A 80 4.80 -25.46 14.99
CA GLY A 80 3.43 -25.98 15.07
C GLY A 80 2.80 -26.35 13.71
N GLY A 81 3.61 -26.50 12.66
CA GLY A 81 3.13 -26.80 11.31
C GLY A 81 2.75 -25.56 10.49
N PHE A 82 3.11 -24.37 10.95
CA PHE A 82 2.78 -23.10 10.27
C PHE A 82 3.25 -23.09 8.82
N TRP A 83 4.53 -23.33 8.57
CA TRP A 83 5.13 -23.27 7.22
C TRP A 83 4.57 -24.35 6.28
N GLN A 84 4.40 -25.58 6.79
CA GLN A 84 3.78 -26.66 6.03
C GLN A 84 2.32 -26.35 5.73
N GLY A 85 1.64 -25.69 6.67
CA GLY A 85 0.26 -25.22 6.49
C GLY A 85 0.10 -24.25 5.33
N LEU A 86 1.05 -23.31 5.18
CA LEU A 86 1.07 -22.38 4.05
C LEU A 86 1.26 -23.13 2.72
N TYR A 87 2.27 -23.97 2.63
CA TYR A 87 2.56 -24.73 1.42
C TYR A 87 1.41 -25.68 1.01
N LEU A 88 0.76 -26.30 1.98
CA LEU A 88 -0.37 -27.21 1.75
C LEU A 88 -1.72 -26.51 1.63
N HIS A 89 -1.75 -25.18 1.71
CA HIS A 89 -2.97 -24.36 1.74
C HIS A 89 -3.94 -24.79 2.87
N ARG A 90 -3.40 -25.07 4.06
CA ARG A 90 -4.14 -25.55 5.23
C ARG A 90 -4.10 -24.54 6.38
N TRP A 91 -4.57 -23.35 6.11
CA TRP A 91 -4.78 -22.36 7.17
C TRP A 91 -6.25 -22.25 7.54
N GLY A 92 -6.51 -21.84 8.76
CA GLY A 92 -7.87 -21.61 9.26
C GLY A 92 -8.06 -20.16 9.70
N VAL A 93 -9.28 -19.86 10.14
CA VAL A 93 -9.69 -18.53 10.61
C VAL A 93 -8.89 -18.02 11.82
N ASN A 94 -8.22 -18.90 12.54
CA ASN A 94 -7.41 -18.56 13.71
C ASN A 94 -5.92 -18.39 13.38
N ASN A 95 -5.56 -18.26 12.10
CA ASN A 95 -4.16 -18.03 11.73
C ASN A 95 -3.76 -16.59 12.07
N GLU A 96 -2.96 -16.44 13.12
CA GLU A 96 -2.55 -15.13 13.64
C GLU A 96 -1.76 -14.30 12.64
N ALA A 97 -0.93 -14.92 11.79
CA ALA A 97 -0.13 -14.20 10.79
C ALA A 97 -1.01 -13.60 9.69
N ILE A 98 -2.03 -14.34 9.24
CA ILE A 98 -3.00 -13.85 8.25
C ILE A 98 -3.81 -12.71 8.86
N TYR A 99 -4.27 -12.86 10.11
CA TYR A 99 -5.02 -11.82 10.81
C TYR A 99 -4.18 -10.54 11.02
N ALA A 100 -2.94 -10.69 11.50
CA ALA A 100 -2.05 -9.55 11.72
C ALA A 100 -1.74 -8.78 10.41
N THR A 101 -1.58 -9.52 9.30
CA THR A 101 -1.38 -8.91 7.97
C THR A 101 -2.62 -8.15 7.51
N TRP A 102 -3.80 -8.73 7.69
CA TRP A 102 -5.08 -8.06 7.42
C TRP A 102 -5.23 -6.77 8.24
N GLU A 103 -5.01 -6.85 9.54
CA GLU A 103 -5.10 -5.71 10.45
C GLU A 103 -4.12 -4.60 10.07
N TYR A 104 -2.87 -4.94 9.77
CA TYR A 104 -1.85 -4.00 9.34
C TYR A 104 -2.27 -3.23 8.08
N LEU A 105 -2.70 -3.94 7.05
CA LEU A 105 -3.06 -3.35 5.77
C LEU A 105 -4.29 -2.43 5.90
N TYR A 106 -5.34 -2.88 6.58
CA TYR A 106 -6.53 -2.05 6.78
C TYR A 106 -6.30 -0.88 7.72
N ARG A 107 -5.46 -1.04 8.74
CA ARG A 107 -5.06 0.09 9.59
C ARG A 107 -4.44 1.21 8.76
N THR A 108 -3.57 0.89 7.83
CA THR A 108 -2.95 1.90 6.95
C THR A 108 -3.98 2.53 6.01
N VAL A 109 -4.91 1.76 5.47
CA VAL A 109 -6.05 2.30 4.69
C VAL A 109 -6.86 3.30 5.50
N ILE A 110 -7.21 2.98 6.74
CA ILE A 110 -7.96 3.88 7.65
C ILE A 110 -7.16 5.16 7.94
N LEU A 111 -5.86 5.07 8.13
CA LEU A 111 -5.00 6.25 8.31
C LEU A 111 -4.98 7.13 7.05
N CYS A 112 -4.93 6.52 5.86
CA CYS A 112 -5.05 7.26 4.59
C CYS A 112 -6.41 7.98 4.48
N ASN A 113 -7.50 7.30 4.85
CA ASN A 113 -8.83 7.89 4.86
C ASN A 113 -8.90 9.10 5.79
N GLY A 114 -8.38 8.96 7.02
CA GLY A 114 -8.32 10.08 7.98
C GLY A 114 -7.48 11.25 7.48
N SER A 115 -6.36 10.97 6.79
CA SER A 115 -5.57 12.02 6.14
C SER A 115 -6.34 12.75 5.05
N LEU A 116 -7.05 12.02 4.18
CA LEU A 116 -7.87 12.61 3.12
C LEU A 116 -8.98 13.51 3.68
N GLU A 117 -9.67 13.07 4.74
CA GLU A 117 -10.68 13.84 5.44
C GLU A 117 -10.11 15.16 5.99
N ARG A 118 -8.96 15.10 6.67
CA ARG A 118 -8.29 16.29 7.25
C ARG A 118 -7.74 17.24 6.18
N ILE A 119 -7.20 16.70 5.09
CA ILE A 119 -6.75 17.51 3.94
C ILE A 119 -7.92 18.25 3.32
N GLN A 120 -9.08 17.61 3.20
CA GLN A 120 -10.28 18.25 2.71
C GLN A 120 -10.77 19.35 3.64
N ASP A 121 -10.83 19.10 4.95
CA ASP A 121 -11.19 20.12 5.94
C ASP A 121 -10.26 21.33 5.90
N PHE A 122 -8.95 21.09 5.71
CA PHE A 122 -7.97 22.16 5.53
C PHE A 122 -8.26 22.97 4.26
N ALA A 123 -8.53 22.31 3.14
CA ALA A 123 -8.80 22.96 1.87
C ALA A 123 -10.08 23.84 1.92
N GLU A 124 -11.11 23.39 2.63
CA GLU A 124 -12.32 24.17 2.84
C GLU A 124 -12.07 25.45 3.67
N LYS A 125 -11.21 25.35 4.68
CA LYS A 125 -10.81 26.49 5.51
C LYS A 125 -9.80 27.42 4.81
N HIS A 126 -9.06 26.91 3.84
CA HIS A 126 -7.98 27.59 3.13
C HIS A 126 -8.15 27.49 1.60
N PRO A 127 -9.20 28.07 1.00
CA PRO A 127 -9.55 27.85 -0.40
C PRO A 127 -8.54 28.41 -1.43
N LYS A 128 -7.52 29.14 -0.97
CA LYS A 128 -6.43 29.63 -1.83
C LYS A 128 -5.24 28.66 -1.89
N GLU A 129 -5.19 27.68 -1.00
CA GLU A 129 -4.13 26.68 -0.96
C GLU A 129 -4.46 25.53 -1.91
N ASN A 130 -3.46 25.07 -2.66
CA ASN A 130 -3.61 23.93 -3.55
C ASN A 130 -3.12 22.67 -2.84
N VAL A 131 -4.03 21.73 -2.56
CA VAL A 131 -3.75 20.45 -1.91
C VAL A 131 -3.87 19.26 -2.86
N ALA A 132 -4.02 19.48 -4.15
CA ALA A 132 -4.31 18.43 -5.13
C ALA A 132 -3.21 17.36 -5.20
N ASP A 133 -1.96 17.76 -5.09
CA ASP A 133 -0.80 16.84 -5.02
C ASP A 133 -0.80 16.01 -3.74
N CYS A 134 -1.12 16.61 -2.59
CA CYS A 134 -1.26 15.91 -1.33
C CYS A 134 -2.37 14.85 -1.38
N VAL A 135 -3.53 15.20 -1.88
CA VAL A 135 -4.66 14.28 -2.07
C VAL A 135 -4.27 13.14 -3.01
N ALA A 136 -3.62 13.45 -4.14
CA ALA A 136 -3.19 12.45 -5.11
C ALA A 136 -2.18 11.46 -4.50
N GLU A 137 -1.23 11.93 -3.72
CA GLU A 137 -0.22 11.07 -3.09
C GLU A 137 -0.85 10.13 -2.06
N VAL A 138 -1.75 10.63 -1.22
CA VAL A 138 -2.46 9.79 -0.23
C VAL A 138 -3.40 8.78 -0.92
N ARG A 139 -4.11 9.18 -1.98
CA ARG A 139 -4.94 8.27 -2.78
C ARG A 139 -4.11 7.15 -3.42
N ALA A 140 -2.97 7.49 -4.00
CA ALA A 140 -2.07 6.52 -4.61
C ALA A 140 -1.49 5.56 -3.56
N LEU A 141 -1.12 6.04 -2.39
CA LEU A 141 -0.64 5.22 -1.29
C LEU A 141 -1.74 4.26 -0.78
N ARG A 142 -2.97 4.77 -0.57
CA ARG A 142 -4.13 3.95 -0.21
C ARG A 142 -4.40 2.87 -1.26
N ALA A 143 -4.34 3.22 -2.53
CA ALA A 143 -4.53 2.29 -3.64
C ALA A 143 -3.46 1.18 -3.65
N MET A 144 -2.20 1.50 -3.33
CA MET A 144 -1.14 0.50 -3.18
C MET A 144 -1.46 -0.48 -2.03
N PHE A 145 -1.96 -0.02 -0.91
CA PHE A 145 -2.38 -0.90 0.18
C PHE A 145 -3.58 -1.76 -0.20
N TYR A 146 -4.55 -1.22 -0.92
CA TYR A 146 -5.66 -2.01 -1.47
C TYR A 146 -5.20 -3.03 -2.51
N TYR A 147 -4.16 -2.74 -3.29
CA TYR A 147 -3.54 -3.72 -4.17
C TYR A 147 -3.09 -4.97 -3.39
N TYR A 148 -2.36 -4.80 -2.27
CA TYR A 148 -1.94 -5.92 -1.43
C TYR A 148 -3.11 -6.63 -0.75
N ILE A 149 -4.12 -5.88 -0.30
CA ILE A 149 -5.33 -6.45 0.30
C ILE A 149 -6.06 -7.34 -0.73
N MET A 150 -6.28 -6.82 -1.93
CA MET A 150 -6.95 -7.55 -3.00
C MET A 150 -6.15 -8.79 -3.45
N ASP A 151 -4.83 -8.64 -3.61
CA ASP A 151 -3.96 -9.71 -4.06
C ASP A 151 -3.92 -10.87 -3.05
N LEU A 152 -3.82 -10.58 -1.77
CA LEU A 152 -3.79 -11.58 -0.70
C LEU A 152 -5.16 -12.18 -0.39
N PHE A 153 -6.23 -11.40 -0.40
CA PHE A 153 -7.53 -11.79 0.16
C PHE A 153 -8.69 -11.84 -0.86
N GLY A 154 -8.49 -11.35 -2.06
CA GLY A 154 -9.49 -11.39 -3.14
C GLY A 154 -10.65 -10.43 -2.93
N SER A 155 -11.83 -10.96 -2.61
CA SER A 155 -13.05 -10.18 -2.32
C SER A 155 -12.99 -9.61 -0.91
N VAL A 156 -12.98 -8.30 -0.80
CA VAL A 156 -12.70 -7.57 0.45
C VAL A 156 -13.57 -6.31 0.58
N PRO A 157 -13.77 -5.77 1.79
CA PRO A 157 -14.44 -4.49 1.96
C PRO A 157 -13.67 -3.32 1.34
N LEU A 158 -14.38 -2.42 0.64
CA LEU A 158 -13.89 -1.12 0.24
C LEU A 158 -14.34 -0.07 1.27
N ILE A 159 -13.40 0.45 2.02
CA ILE A 159 -13.61 1.41 3.10
C ILE A 159 -12.93 2.72 2.74
N GLU A 160 -13.71 3.79 2.60
CA GLU A 160 -13.22 5.12 2.23
C GLU A 160 -13.41 6.16 3.34
N LYS A 161 -13.87 5.73 4.53
CA LYS A 161 -14.03 6.55 5.73
C LYS A 161 -13.01 6.15 6.80
N SER A 162 -12.56 7.10 7.61
CA SER A 162 -11.66 6.82 8.74
C SER A 162 -12.38 6.18 9.92
N ASN A 163 -13.67 6.42 10.07
CA ASN A 163 -14.54 5.82 11.08
C ASN A 163 -15.75 5.19 10.40
N PRO A 164 -15.60 3.99 9.79
CA PRO A 164 -16.70 3.33 9.10
C PRO A 164 -17.72 2.78 10.10
N GLU A 165 -18.99 2.90 9.78
CA GLU A 165 -20.06 2.18 10.49
C GLU A 165 -20.02 0.69 10.09
N VAL A 166 -20.61 -0.18 10.90
CA VAL A 166 -20.66 -1.63 10.62
C VAL A 166 -21.29 -1.92 9.26
N GLU A 167 -22.29 -1.15 8.90
CA GLU A 167 -23.01 -1.25 7.62
C GLU A 167 -22.16 -0.87 6.41
N ASP A 168 -21.10 -0.09 6.60
CA ASP A 168 -20.13 0.27 5.53
C ASP A 168 -19.17 -0.90 5.23
N ILE A 169 -19.05 -1.89 6.15
CA ILE A 169 -18.10 -3.00 6.03
C ILE A 169 -18.76 -4.15 5.26
N VAL A 170 -18.83 -3.99 3.95
CA VAL A 170 -19.43 -4.97 3.04
C VAL A 170 -18.34 -5.55 2.14
N GLN A 171 -18.29 -6.89 2.07
CA GLN A 171 -17.39 -7.57 1.16
C GLN A 171 -17.78 -7.27 -0.29
N GLU A 172 -16.87 -6.72 -1.04
CA GLU A 172 -17.03 -6.40 -2.46
C GLU A 172 -16.35 -7.48 -3.33
N LYS A 173 -16.84 -7.66 -4.55
CA LYS A 173 -16.20 -8.53 -5.54
C LYS A 173 -14.78 -8.06 -5.83
N ARG A 174 -13.86 -9.00 -6.07
CA ARG A 174 -12.46 -8.69 -6.41
C ARG A 174 -12.35 -7.77 -7.64
N SER A 175 -13.17 -7.99 -8.66
CA SER A 175 -13.23 -7.11 -9.84
C SER A 175 -13.60 -5.67 -9.52
N LYS A 176 -14.48 -5.44 -8.53
CA LYS A 176 -14.85 -4.09 -8.08
C LYS A 176 -13.69 -3.43 -7.35
N VAL A 177 -13.00 -4.17 -6.48
CA VAL A 177 -11.79 -3.68 -5.80
C VAL A 177 -10.69 -3.34 -6.81
N PHE A 178 -10.46 -4.21 -7.78
CA PHE A 178 -9.54 -3.97 -8.89
C PHE A 178 -9.85 -2.67 -9.64
N ASN A 179 -11.09 -2.45 -10.04
CA ASN A 179 -11.49 -1.24 -10.74
C ASN A 179 -11.31 0.01 -9.88
N PHE A 180 -11.57 -0.08 -8.57
CA PHE A 180 -11.32 1.02 -7.64
C PHE A 180 -9.82 1.37 -7.60
N ILE A 181 -8.93 0.38 -7.46
CA ILE A 181 -7.48 0.59 -7.41
C ILE A 181 -6.98 1.24 -8.70
N VAL A 182 -7.38 0.71 -9.85
CA VAL A 182 -6.98 1.25 -11.16
C VAL A 182 -7.42 2.69 -11.30
N LYS A 183 -8.66 3.01 -10.94
CA LYS A 183 -9.20 4.37 -10.99
C LYS A 183 -8.42 5.32 -10.08
N GLU A 184 -8.19 4.95 -8.83
CA GLU A 184 -7.44 5.77 -7.86
C GLU A 184 -6.03 6.09 -8.35
N LEU A 185 -5.32 5.10 -8.89
CA LEU A 185 -3.98 5.26 -9.43
C LEU A 185 -3.97 6.13 -10.71
N ALA A 186 -4.87 5.87 -11.64
CA ALA A 186 -4.93 6.60 -12.91
C ALA A 186 -5.26 8.10 -12.70
N GLU A 187 -6.23 8.41 -11.84
CA GLU A 187 -6.63 9.78 -11.53
C GLU A 187 -5.54 10.55 -10.75
N SER A 188 -4.79 9.85 -9.90
CA SER A 188 -3.73 10.47 -9.09
C SER A 188 -2.46 10.72 -9.90
N SER A 189 -2.16 9.90 -10.89
CA SER A 189 -0.85 9.84 -11.57
C SER A 189 -0.35 11.20 -12.06
N SER A 190 -1.16 11.96 -12.76
CA SER A 190 -0.75 13.23 -13.37
C SER A 190 -0.41 14.34 -12.36
N LEU A 191 -0.86 14.21 -11.12
CA LEU A 191 -0.65 15.17 -10.03
C LEU A 191 0.58 14.83 -9.19
N LEU A 192 1.17 13.64 -9.38
CA LEU A 192 2.37 13.20 -8.67
C LEU A 192 3.64 13.70 -9.34
N SER A 193 4.74 13.73 -8.58
CA SER A 193 6.07 14.01 -9.12
C SER A 193 6.48 12.99 -10.18
N LYS A 194 7.20 13.45 -11.20
CA LYS A 194 7.84 12.60 -12.22
C LYS A 194 9.19 12.05 -11.79
N GLU A 195 9.70 12.46 -10.63
CA GLU A 195 10.98 12.00 -10.12
C GLU A 195 10.95 10.51 -9.78
N ARG A 196 12.12 9.88 -9.86
CA ARG A 196 12.28 8.48 -9.50
C ARG A 196 12.38 8.33 -7.98
N SER A 197 11.53 7.48 -7.41
CA SER A 197 11.48 7.22 -5.97
C SER A 197 12.72 6.49 -5.43
N ASN A 198 13.52 5.88 -6.29
CA ASN A 198 14.77 5.20 -5.93
C ASN A 198 16.01 6.12 -5.91
N GLN A 199 15.86 7.39 -6.22
CA GLN A 199 16.96 8.34 -6.23
C GLN A 199 16.97 9.21 -4.97
N PRO A 200 18.14 9.51 -4.39
CA PRO A 200 18.24 10.41 -3.24
C PRO A 200 17.61 11.76 -3.53
N GLY A 201 16.84 12.30 -2.58
CA GLY A 201 16.15 13.58 -2.72
C GLY A 201 14.82 13.60 -1.96
N VAL A 202 14.02 14.62 -2.25
CA VAL A 202 12.73 14.87 -1.58
C VAL A 202 11.73 13.74 -1.79
N TYR A 203 11.80 13.05 -2.94
CA TYR A 203 10.86 11.99 -3.32
C TYR A 203 11.40 10.59 -3.09
N TYR A 204 12.57 10.43 -2.46
CA TYR A 204 13.12 9.13 -2.11
C TYR A 204 12.17 8.34 -1.20
N GLY A 205 11.75 7.17 -1.65
CA GLY A 205 10.79 6.33 -0.93
C GLY A 205 9.32 6.82 -0.95
N ARG A 206 8.98 7.78 -1.81
CA ARG A 206 7.61 8.29 -1.93
C ARG A 206 6.91 7.78 -3.17
N MET A 207 5.57 7.90 -3.16
CA MET A 207 4.73 7.64 -4.33
C MET A 207 4.98 8.71 -5.39
N THR A 208 5.47 8.27 -6.55
CA THR A 208 5.74 9.11 -7.71
C THR A 208 5.07 8.51 -8.94
N GLN A 209 5.05 9.22 -10.06
CA GLN A 209 4.45 8.70 -11.29
C GLN A 209 5.04 7.33 -11.70
N PRO A 210 6.37 7.10 -11.72
CA PRO A 210 6.92 5.79 -12.06
C PRO A 210 6.46 4.65 -11.15
N VAL A 211 6.26 4.90 -9.86
CA VAL A 211 5.72 3.90 -8.93
C VAL A 211 4.28 3.55 -9.29
N VAL A 212 3.45 4.55 -9.60
CA VAL A 212 2.07 4.35 -10.06
C VAL A 212 2.04 3.57 -11.39
N TRP A 213 2.90 3.90 -12.35
CA TRP A 213 2.99 3.18 -13.62
C TRP A 213 3.33 1.71 -13.41
N PHE A 214 4.24 1.43 -12.49
CA PHE A 214 4.60 0.05 -12.17
C PHE A 214 3.45 -0.73 -11.52
N LEU A 215 2.71 -0.11 -10.60
CA LEU A 215 1.51 -0.73 -10.02
C LEU A 215 0.44 -0.98 -11.08
N LEU A 216 0.21 -0.04 -11.99
CA LEU A 216 -0.73 -0.21 -13.11
C LEU A 216 -0.29 -1.31 -14.07
N ALA A 217 1.02 -1.42 -14.36
CA ALA A 217 1.56 -2.54 -15.15
C ALA A 217 1.32 -3.89 -14.47
N LYS A 218 1.56 -3.99 -13.15
CA LYS A 218 1.28 -5.22 -12.38
C LYS A 218 -0.20 -5.58 -12.36
N LEU A 219 -1.07 -4.58 -12.18
CA LEU A 219 -2.52 -4.76 -12.22
C LEU A 219 -2.98 -5.26 -13.59
N ALA A 220 -2.45 -4.67 -14.67
CA ALA A 220 -2.77 -5.09 -16.03
C ALA A 220 -2.24 -6.50 -16.34
N LEU A 221 -1.03 -6.83 -15.88
CA LEU A 221 -0.44 -8.16 -16.07
C LEU A 221 -1.27 -9.27 -15.42
N ASN A 222 -1.90 -9.00 -14.31
CA ASN A 222 -2.72 -9.95 -13.55
C ASN A 222 -4.24 -9.68 -13.69
N ALA A 223 -4.65 -8.88 -14.68
CA ALA A 223 -6.04 -8.47 -14.84
C ALA A 223 -7.00 -9.65 -15.03
N GLU A 224 -6.57 -10.71 -15.70
CA GLU A 224 -7.38 -11.92 -15.87
C GLU A 224 -7.75 -12.56 -14.53
N VAL A 225 -6.81 -12.55 -13.56
CA VAL A 225 -7.06 -13.07 -12.20
C VAL A 225 -7.95 -12.12 -11.41
N TYR A 226 -7.65 -10.84 -11.44
CA TYR A 226 -8.35 -9.85 -10.61
C TYR A 226 -9.77 -9.55 -11.07
N THR A 227 -10.07 -9.76 -12.35
CA THR A 227 -11.42 -9.58 -12.91
C THR A 227 -12.26 -10.84 -12.91
N ASP A 228 -11.68 -11.99 -12.54
CA ASP A 228 -12.40 -13.27 -12.42
C ASP A 228 -13.04 -13.36 -11.02
N ASP A 229 -14.34 -13.14 -10.95
CA ASP A 229 -15.09 -13.18 -9.69
C ASP A 229 -15.58 -14.59 -9.32
N ASP A 230 -15.49 -15.55 -10.24
CA ASP A 230 -15.89 -16.95 -10.03
C ASP A 230 -15.02 -17.92 -10.84
N TRP A 231 -13.87 -18.25 -10.30
CA TRP A 231 -12.94 -19.19 -10.95
C TRP A 231 -13.48 -20.64 -11.04
N THR A 232 -14.62 -20.95 -10.42
CA THR A 232 -15.22 -22.29 -10.42
C THR A 232 -16.12 -22.55 -11.63
N ASP A 233 -16.52 -21.52 -12.35
CA ASP A 233 -17.48 -21.61 -13.47
C ASP A 233 -16.85 -22.12 -14.79
N GLY A 234 -15.54 -22.35 -14.82
CA GLY A 234 -14.79 -22.78 -16.00
C GLY A 234 -14.58 -21.71 -17.06
N SER A 235 -15.12 -20.51 -16.90
CA SER A 235 -14.87 -19.34 -17.73
C SER A 235 -13.65 -18.57 -17.21
N ARG A 236 -12.85 -18.02 -18.11
CA ARG A 236 -11.70 -17.18 -17.73
C ARG A 236 -11.74 -15.89 -18.52
N PRO A 237 -11.56 -14.74 -17.82
CA PRO A 237 -11.35 -13.49 -18.51
C PRO A 237 -10.13 -13.55 -19.43
N ASP A 238 -10.21 -12.89 -20.59
CA ASP A 238 -9.10 -12.78 -21.54
C ASP A 238 -8.56 -11.35 -21.50
N GLY A 239 -7.28 -11.19 -21.22
CA GLY A 239 -6.60 -9.89 -21.14
C GLY A 239 -6.71 -9.06 -22.41
N LYS A 240 -6.93 -9.69 -23.58
CA LYS A 240 -7.22 -8.98 -24.84
C LYS A 240 -8.57 -8.25 -24.81
N SER A 241 -9.47 -8.67 -23.94
CA SER A 241 -10.82 -8.11 -23.78
C SER A 241 -11.00 -7.30 -22.50
N ILE A 242 -9.96 -7.16 -21.68
CA ILE A 242 -9.94 -6.30 -20.49
C ILE A 242 -9.27 -4.99 -20.88
N PHE A 243 -9.98 -3.87 -20.78
CA PHE A 243 -9.53 -2.58 -21.27
C PHE A 243 -9.27 -1.60 -20.14
N PHE A 244 -8.25 -0.78 -20.36
CA PHE A 244 -7.83 0.33 -19.50
C PHE A 244 -7.89 1.63 -20.29
N GLU A 245 -8.35 2.69 -19.64
CA GLU A 245 -8.22 4.05 -20.16
C GLU A 245 -6.85 4.59 -19.71
N VAL A 246 -5.96 4.74 -20.67
CA VAL A 246 -4.55 5.12 -20.44
C VAL A 246 -4.24 6.39 -21.20
N GLU A 247 -4.19 7.52 -20.49
CA GLU A 247 -3.83 8.83 -21.07
C GLU A 247 -4.62 9.16 -22.37
N GLY A 248 -5.94 8.91 -22.33
CA GLY A 248 -6.85 9.16 -23.44
C GLY A 248 -6.89 8.06 -24.51
N GLN A 249 -6.20 6.96 -24.30
CA GLN A 249 -6.21 5.78 -25.17
C GLN A 249 -6.91 4.61 -24.47
N ARG A 250 -7.62 3.80 -25.26
CA ARG A 250 -8.20 2.55 -24.78
C ARG A 250 -7.28 1.41 -25.18
N LEU A 251 -6.58 0.84 -24.20
CA LEU A 251 -5.64 -0.26 -24.38
C LEU A 251 -6.13 -1.51 -23.67
N ASN A 252 -5.90 -2.69 -24.26
CA ASN A 252 -6.14 -3.94 -23.54
C ASN A 252 -5.06 -4.18 -22.48
N ALA A 253 -5.25 -5.21 -21.64
CA ALA A 253 -4.34 -5.49 -20.53
C ALA A 253 -2.87 -5.62 -20.98
N TRP A 254 -2.60 -6.35 -22.06
CA TRP A 254 -1.24 -6.58 -22.56
C TRP A 254 -0.59 -5.31 -23.15
N GLN A 255 -1.37 -4.53 -23.88
CA GLN A 255 -0.93 -3.24 -24.38
C GLN A 255 -0.65 -2.27 -23.22
N THR A 256 -1.46 -2.33 -22.17
CA THR A 256 -1.28 -1.48 -20.97
C THR A 256 0.02 -1.82 -20.23
N VAL A 257 0.35 -3.10 -20.08
CA VAL A 257 1.65 -3.54 -19.51
C VAL A 257 2.80 -2.93 -20.30
N ASN A 258 2.82 -3.13 -21.61
CA ASN A 258 3.90 -2.62 -22.47
C ASN A 258 4.01 -1.11 -22.38
N TYR A 259 2.89 -0.40 -22.45
CA TYR A 259 2.85 1.05 -22.35
C TYR A 259 3.53 1.58 -21.08
N TYR A 260 3.16 1.05 -19.92
CA TYR A 260 3.75 1.49 -18.66
C TYR A 260 5.19 1.04 -18.48
N CYS A 261 5.58 -0.14 -18.93
CA CYS A 261 6.98 -0.58 -18.93
C CYS A 261 7.86 0.32 -19.79
N GLU A 262 7.40 0.73 -20.96
CA GLU A 262 8.10 1.71 -21.82
C GLU A 262 8.25 3.07 -21.14
N LYS A 263 7.22 3.56 -20.48
CA LYS A 263 7.30 4.82 -19.70
C LYS A 263 8.32 4.74 -18.56
N ILE A 264 8.37 3.63 -17.85
CA ILE A 264 9.32 3.39 -16.75
C ILE A 264 10.75 3.40 -17.32
N THR A 265 10.99 2.69 -18.41
CA THR A 265 12.29 2.71 -19.11
C THR A 265 12.68 4.12 -19.56
N ALA A 266 11.73 4.85 -20.15
CA ALA A 266 11.94 6.24 -20.60
C ALA A 266 12.22 7.20 -19.42
N ALA A 267 11.75 6.91 -18.22
CA ALA A 267 12.04 7.65 -17.00
C ALA A 267 13.47 7.43 -16.47
N GLY A 268 14.23 6.49 -17.05
CA GLY A 268 15.64 6.26 -16.75
C GLY A 268 15.90 5.06 -15.83
N TYR A 269 14.92 4.21 -15.58
CA TYR A 269 15.15 2.93 -14.90
C TYR A 269 15.82 1.95 -15.86
N THR A 270 16.79 1.22 -15.35
CA THR A 270 17.55 0.19 -16.11
C THR A 270 17.80 -1.02 -15.24
N LEU A 271 17.90 -2.18 -15.85
CA LEU A 271 18.30 -3.38 -15.11
C LEU A 271 19.75 -3.26 -14.65
N GLU A 272 20.02 -3.69 -13.42
CA GLU A 272 21.36 -3.78 -12.89
C GLU A 272 22.16 -4.87 -13.62
N LYS A 273 23.45 -4.62 -13.84
CA LYS A 273 24.34 -5.63 -14.46
C LYS A 273 24.57 -6.82 -13.56
N ASP A 274 24.63 -6.59 -12.26
CA ASP A 274 24.68 -7.60 -11.23
C ASP A 274 23.35 -7.62 -10.48
N TYR A 275 22.58 -8.67 -10.68
CA TYR A 275 21.28 -8.86 -10.02
C TYR A 275 21.37 -8.72 -8.49
N THR A 276 22.47 -9.19 -7.89
CA THR A 276 22.66 -9.14 -6.43
C THR A 276 22.83 -7.72 -5.88
N ALA A 277 23.22 -6.75 -6.74
CA ALA A 277 23.35 -5.35 -6.34
C ALA A 277 22.02 -4.75 -5.81
N ASN A 278 20.89 -5.22 -6.32
CA ASN A 278 19.57 -4.78 -5.86
C ASN A 278 19.28 -5.15 -4.39
N PHE A 279 19.95 -6.16 -3.87
CA PHE A 279 19.73 -6.74 -2.54
C PHE A 279 20.91 -6.51 -1.58
N ALA A 280 21.90 -5.73 -1.99
CA ALA A 280 23.01 -5.35 -1.13
C ALA A 280 22.53 -4.46 0.02
N VAL A 281 23.25 -4.49 1.14
CA VAL A 281 22.91 -3.63 2.31
C VAL A 281 22.90 -2.15 1.94
N PHE A 282 23.78 -1.74 1.05
CA PHE A 282 23.86 -0.39 0.50
C PHE A 282 23.44 -0.41 -0.97
N ASN A 283 22.13 -0.48 -1.21
CA ASN A 283 21.56 -0.58 -2.55
C ASN A 283 20.89 0.73 -3.04
N GLU A 284 21.19 1.85 -2.40
CA GLU A 284 20.62 3.16 -2.73
C GLU A 284 21.00 3.64 -4.14
N SER A 285 22.05 3.07 -4.70
CA SER A 285 22.49 3.38 -6.08
C SER A 285 21.82 2.53 -7.15
N SER A 286 20.97 1.56 -6.78
CA SER A 286 20.27 0.73 -7.77
C SER A 286 19.42 1.58 -8.72
N GLU A 287 19.64 1.38 -10.01
CA GLU A 287 18.85 2.00 -11.08
C GLU A 287 17.62 1.15 -11.46
N GLU A 288 17.49 -0.06 -10.89
CA GLU A 288 16.41 -1.00 -11.16
C GLU A 288 15.27 -0.91 -10.15
N ASN A 289 15.58 -0.66 -8.88
CA ASN A 289 14.56 -0.57 -7.83
C ASN A 289 13.61 0.61 -8.10
N ILE A 290 12.30 0.37 -8.16
CA ILE A 290 11.29 1.39 -8.53
C ILE A 290 10.73 2.07 -7.30
N PHE A 291 10.26 1.31 -6.32
CA PHE A 291 9.78 1.80 -5.04
C PHE A 291 10.66 1.25 -3.94
N VAL A 292 11.18 2.13 -3.10
CA VAL A 292 12.07 1.77 -2.00
C VAL A 292 11.47 2.18 -0.67
N ILE A 293 11.75 1.40 0.36
CA ILE A 293 11.43 1.72 1.74
C ILE A 293 12.76 2.04 2.43
N PRO A 294 13.05 3.32 2.72
CA PRO A 294 14.30 3.71 3.35
C PRO A 294 14.39 3.12 4.75
N MET A 295 15.27 2.14 4.95
CA MET A 295 15.51 1.51 6.23
C MET A 295 16.64 2.21 6.98
N SER A 296 16.48 2.40 8.27
CA SER A 296 17.47 3.02 9.12
C SER A 296 17.52 2.31 10.46
N LYS A 297 18.73 1.96 10.92
CA LYS A 297 18.93 1.35 12.24
C LYS A 297 18.32 2.15 13.40
N THR A 298 18.21 3.46 13.24
CA THR A 298 17.71 4.37 14.28
C THR A 298 16.26 4.83 14.08
N LEU A 299 15.81 4.92 12.81
CA LEU A 299 14.48 5.45 12.46
C LEU A 299 13.50 4.35 12.10
N TYR A 300 14.00 3.23 11.63
CA TYR A 300 13.24 2.04 11.26
C TYR A 300 13.90 0.85 11.96
N THR A 301 13.36 0.47 13.08
CA THR A 301 13.95 -0.57 13.94
C THR A 301 13.33 -1.94 13.74
N ASN A 302 12.39 -2.08 12.81
CA ASN A 302 11.74 -3.35 12.52
C ASN A 302 12.79 -4.38 12.11
N GLN A 303 12.70 -5.55 12.73
CA GLN A 303 13.51 -6.70 12.40
C GLN A 303 12.74 -7.56 11.38
N PHE A 304 13.40 -7.91 10.30
CA PHE A 304 12.85 -8.74 9.23
C PHE A 304 13.51 -10.10 9.19
#